data_260b52a1616c7481c942d58cd01b883f
#
_entry.id   260b52a1616c7481c942d58cd01b883f
#
_cell.length_a   1.000
_cell.length_b   1.000
_cell.length_c   1.000
_cell.angle_alpha   90.00
_cell.angle_beta   90.00
_cell.angle_gamma   90.00
#
_symmetry.space_group_name_H-M   'P 1'
#
loop_
_entity.id
_entity.type
_entity.pdbx_description
1 polymer ?
#
loop_
_entity_poly.entity_id
_entity_poly.type
_entity_poly.pdbx_seq_one_letter_code
_entity_poly.pdbx_strand_id
1 'polypeptide(L)'
;MDEIRVTILTASYNRAKLLPTIYKSLQRQTDQCFEWIIVDDGSQDDTALVVKAMQESHKVEGFPITYLYKENGGKHTAINLGVKAANGLLTLVLDSDDELPEDAVHSVWTCFEQIRENERIGGVCGYMAHRDGRMIGRYVSDGLIDADTRQLQYQYNVDW
;
A
#
# COMPACT_ATOMS: atom_id res chain seq x y z
N MET A 1 -6.88 -19.65 -8.27
CA MET A 1 -6.32 -18.47 -7.57
C MET A 1 -7.36 -17.38 -7.72
N ASP A 2 -7.79 -16.81 -6.62
CA ASP A 2 -8.72 -15.70 -6.67
C ASP A 2 -8.04 -14.51 -7.37
N GLU A 3 -8.83 -13.69 -8.06
CA GLU A 3 -8.34 -12.55 -8.81
C GLU A 3 -7.68 -11.54 -7.85
N ILE A 4 -6.46 -11.10 -8.16
CA ILE A 4 -5.78 -10.06 -7.37
C ILE A 4 -6.52 -8.74 -7.56
N ARG A 5 -7.12 -8.23 -6.49
CA ARG A 5 -7.89 -6.98 -6.49
C ARG A 5 -7.03 -5.75 -6.23
N VAL A 6 -6.09 -5.89 -5.29
CA VAL A 6 -5.25 -4.79 -4.82
C VAL A 6 -3.79 -5.19 -4.92
N THR A 7 -2.97 -4.34 -5.48
CA THR A 7 -1.51 -4.40 -5.34
C THR A 7 -1.09 -3.47 -4.22
N ILE A 8 -0.52 -4.00 -3.15
CA ILE A 8 0.15 -3.20 -2.12
C ILE A 8 1.58 -2.97 -2.59
N LEU A 9 1.99 -1.71 -2.70
CA LEU A 9 3.28 -1.31 -3.25
C LEU A 9 4.10 -0.57 -2.20
N THR A 10 5.26 -1.12 -1.85
CA THR A 10 6.21 -0.51 -0.92
C THR A 10 7.53 -0.19 -1.63
N ALA A 11 7.90 1.09 -1.69
CA ALA A 11 9.24 1.52 -2.05
C ALA A 11 10.14 1.43 -0.81
N SER A 12 11.30 0.78 -0.93
CA SER A 12 12.23 0.52 0.17
C SER A 12 13.64 0.98 -0.18
N TYR A 13 14.32 1.62 0.77
CA TYR A 13 15.75 1.92 0.68
C TYR A 13 16.39 1.86 2.07
N ASN A 14 17.23 0.84 2.32
CA ASN A 14 17.86 0.58 3.62
C ASN A 14 16.82 0.44 4.77
N ARG A 15 15.79 -0.38 4.56
CA ARG A 15 14.66 -0.56 5.49
C ARG A 15 14.47 -2.00 5.97
N ALA A 16 15.52 -2.83 5.95
CA ALA A 16 15.48 -4.23 6.38
C ALA A 16 14.76 -4.45 7.73
N LYS A 17 14.96 -3.53 8.70
CA LYS A 17 14.38 -3.64 10.05
C LYS A 17 12.87 -3.33 10.11
N LEU A 18 12.33 -2.61 9.14
CA LEU A 18 10.93 -2.15 9.15
C LEU A 18 10.02 -3.11 8.38
N LEU A 19 10.49 -3.71 7.29
CA LEU A 19 9.70 -4.61 6.46
C LEU A 19 9.00 -5.77 7.22
N PRO A 20 9.60 -6.40 8.26
CA PRO A 20 8.91 -7.41 9.05
C PRO A 20 7.64 -6.92 9.74
N THR A 21 7.56 -5.64 10.08
CA THR A 21 6.37 -5.03 10.69
C THR A 21 5.23 -4.91 9.69
N ILE A 22 5.55 -4.41 8.48
CA ILE A 22 4.60 -4.39 7.36
C ILE A 22 4.09 -5.81 7.08
N TYR A 23 5.00 -6.76 6.89
CA TYR A 23 4.65 -8.16 6.61
C TYR A 23 3.65 -8.72 7.59
N LYS A 24 3.84 -8.48 8.90
CA LYS A 24 2.89 -8.90 9.94
C LYS A 24 1.53 -8.21 9.81
N SER A 25 1.48 -6.95 9.41
CA SER A 25 0.20 -6.25 9.20
C SER A 25 -0.54 -6.80 7.99
N LEU A 26 0.17 -7.19 6.94
CA LEU A 26 -0.40 -7.83 5.75
C LEU A 26 -0.91 -9.24 6.02
N GLN A 27 -0.21 -10.02 6.85
CA GLN A 27 -0.69 -11.35 7.26
C GLN A 27 -2.00 -11.30 8.04
N ARG A 28 -2.31 -10.19 8.73
CA ARG A 28 -3.54 -10.00 9.51
C ARG A 28 -4.71 -9.48 8.68
N GLN A 29 -4.52 -9.15 7.39
CA GLN A 29 -5.62 -8.65 6.57
C GLN A 29 -6.76 -9.66 6.49
N THR A 30 -7.99 -9.19 6.69
CA THR A 30 -9.21 -10.02 6.59
C THR A 30 -9.57 -10.40 5.17
N ASP A 31 -9.15 -9.61 4.17
CA ASP A 31 -9.24 -9.92 2.74
C ASP A 31 -7.84 -10.17 2.19
N GLN A 32 -7.61 -11.37 1.64
CA GLN A 32 -6.32 -11.83 1.11
C GLN A 32 -6.25 -11.74 -0.42
N CYS A 33 -7.21 -11.08 -1.10
CA CYS A 33 -7.22 -10.91 -2.55
C CYS A 33 -6.27 -9.77 -3.00
N PHE A 34 -5.05 -9.76 -2.49
CA PHE A 34 -4.01 -8.79 -2.84
C PHE A 34 -2.66 -9.44 -3.10
N GLU A 35 -1.75 -8.69 -3.71
CA GLU A 35 -0.32 -8.99 -3.78
C GLU A 35 0.49 -7.90 -3.09
N TRP A 36 1.70 -8.21 -2.66
CA TRP A 36 2.64 -7.24 -2.14
C TRP A 36 3.86 -7.12 -3.04
N ILE A 37 4.07 -5.94 -3.64
CA ILE A 37 5.26 -5.62 -4.43
C ILE A 37 6.18 -4.73 -3.60
N ILE A 38 7.41 -5.20 -3.39
CA ILE A 38 8.48 -4.44 -2.73
C ILE A 38 9.48 -4.03 -3.80
N VAL A 39 9.63 -2.73 -3.99
CA VAL A 39 10.66 -2.19 -4.89
C VAL A 39 11.81 -1.64 -4.06
N ASP A 40 12.94 -2.32 -4.13
CA ASP A 40 14.18 -1.91 -3.48
C ASP A 40 14.94 -0.93 -4.36
N ASP A 41 15.04 0.31 -3.90
CA ASP A 41 15.71 1.42 -4.59
C ASP A 41 17.22 1.45 -4.30
N GLY A 42 17.88 0.30 -4.41
CA GLY A 42 19.33 0.18 -4.30
C GLY A 42 19.85 0.07 -2.86
N SER A 43 19.16 -0.66 -1.98
CA SER A 43 19.60 -0.89 -0.60
C SER A 43 20.98 -1.54 -0.51
N GLN A 44 21.71 -1.16 0.53
CA GLN A 44 23.04 -1.70 0.88
C GLN A 44 23.02 -2.47 2.21
N ASP A 45 21.84 -2.52 2.87
CA ASP A 45 21.60 -3.30 4.08
C ASP A 45 21.03 -4.70 3.74
N ASP A 46 20.56 -5.43 4.75
CA ASP A 46 20.01 -6.77 4.61
C ASP A 46 18.59 -6.81 4.00
N THR A 47 18.11 -5.74 3.34
CA THR A 47 16.74 -5.67 2.78
C THR A 47 16.42 -6.87 1.89
N ALA A 48 17.28 -7.21 0.94
CA ALA A 48 17.07 -8.34 0.03
C ALA A 48 16.99 -9.70 0.78
N LEU A 49 17.84 -9.89 1.80
CA LEU A 49 17.83 -11.11 2.61
C LEU A 49 16.55 -11.24 3.44
N VAL A 50 16.09 -10.15 4.02
CA VAL A 50 14.85 -10.10 4.80
C VAL A 50 13.64 -10.42 3.91
N VAL A 51 13.54 -9.82 2.72
CA VAL A 51 12.45 -10.11 1.80
C VAL A 51 12.48 -11.56 1.32
N LYS A 52 13.63 -12.09 1.00
CA LYS A 52 13.80 -13.50 0.63
C LYS A 52 13.30 -14.45 1.73
N ALA A 53 13.65 -14.18 2.99
CA ALA A 53 13.19 -14.97 4.12
C ALA A 53 11.65 -14.91 4.28
N MET A 54 11.03 -13.74 4.04
CA MET A 54 9.57 -13.60 4.02
C MET A 54 8.94 -14.43 2.91
N GLN A 55 9.46 -14.35 1.68
CA GLN A 55 8.98 -15.15 0.56
C GLN A 55 9.09 -16.66 0.83
N GLU A 56 10.16 -17.10 1.47
CA GLU A 56 10.36 -18.50 1.82
C GLU A 56 9.41 -18.99 2.92
N SER A 57 9.16 -18.17 3.93
CA SER A 57 8.20 -18.48 5.01
C SER A 57 6.73 -18.48 4.53
N HIS A 58 6.44 -17.80 3.45
CA HIS A 58 5.09 -17.56 2.91
C HIS A 58 4.66 -18.56 1.81
N LYS A 59 5.51 -19.52 1.45
CA LYS A 59 5.30 -20.43 0.29
C LYS A 59 4.08 -21.34 0.36
N VAL A 60 3.42 -21.49 1.49
CA VAL A 60 2.38 -22.51 1.69
C VAL A 60 0.96 -21.97 1.58
N GLU A 61 0.68 -20.79 2.08
CA GLU A 61 -0.64 -20.12 2.03
C GLU A 61 -0.48 -18.60 2.20
N GLY A 62 -1.15 -17.81 1.35
CA GLY A 62 -1.21 -16.36 1.49
C GLY A 62 -1.09 -15.59 0.18
N PHE A 63 -0.85 -14.30 0.29
CA PHE A 63 -0.72 -13.38 -0.84
C PHE A 63 0.65 -13.49 -1.53
N PRO A 64 0.76 -13.27 -2.86
CA PRO A 64 2.03 -13.22 -3.57
C PRO A 64 2.93 -12.08 -3.07
N ILE A 65 4.23 -12.35 -2.90
CA ILE A 65 5.25 -11.35 -2.58
C ILE A 65 6.24 -11.25 -3.73
N THR A 66 6.29 -10.10 -4.38
CA THR A 66 7.23 -9.81 -5.47
C THR A 66 8.29 -8.82 -4.99
N TYR A 67 9.56 -9.17 -5.21
CA TYR A 67 10.70 -8.30 -4.93
C TYR A 67 11.35 -7.83 -6.23
N LEU A 68 11.46 -6.53 -6.39
CA LEU A 68 12.12 -5.89 -7.53
C LEU A 68 13.27 -5.02 -7.02
N TYR A 69 14.47 -5.25 -7.53
CA TYR A 69 15.63 -4.41 -7.25
C TYR A 69 15.90 -3.47 -8.40
N LYS A 70 16.31 -2.24 -8.09
CA LYS A 70 16.82 -1.27 -9.06
C LYS A 70 17.95 -0.44 -8.44
N GLU A 71 18.79 0.16 -9.26
CA GLU A 71 19.76 1.16 -8.82
C GLU A 71 19.02 2.35 -8.19
N ASN A 72 19.63 2.96 -7.16
CA ASN A 72 19.02 4.09 -6.45
C ASN A 72 18.70 5.25 -7.41
N GLY A 73 17.45 5.67 -7.39
CA GLY A 73 16.95 6.77 -8.22
C GLY A 73 15.85 7.57 -7.54
N GLY A 74 15.56 7.26 -6.26
CA GLY A 74 14.56 7.90 -5.44
C GLY A 74 13.20 7.21 -5.47
N LYS A 75 12.42 7.42 -4.39
CA LYS A 75 11.12 6.79 -4.12
C LYS A 75 10.16 6.81 -5.32
N HIS A 76 10.08 7.94 -6.03
CA HIS A 76 9.19 8.08 -7.19
C HIS A 76 9.54 7.12 -8.34
N THR A 77 10.85 6.82 -8.56
CA THR A 77 11.26 5.87 -9.60
C THR A 77 10.93 4.43 -9.20
N ALA A 78 11.03 4.12 -7.91
CA ALA A 78 10.64 2.82 -7.36
C ALA A 78 9.12 2.62 -7.47
N ILE A 79 8.32 3.62 -7.10
CA ILE A 79 6.85 3.59 -7.27
C ILE A 79 6.48 3.37 -8.74
N ASN A 80 7.08 4.12 -9.67
CA ASN A 80 6.81 3.96 -11.11
C ASN A 80 7.16 2.56 -11.63
N LEU A 81 8.19 1.92 -11.10
CA LEU A 81 8.53 0.54 -11.45
C LEU A 81 7.49 -0.43 -10.89
N GLY A 82 7.10 -0.27 -9.63
CA GLY A 82 6.13 -1.13 -8.97
C GLY A 82 4.74 -1.06 -9.60
N VAL A 83 4.26 0.14 -9.94
CA VAL A 83 2.97 0.32 -10.64
C VAL A 83 2.94 -0.40 -12.00
N LYS A 84 4.06 -0.44 -12.72
CA LYS A 84 4.15 -1.18 -14.00
C LYS A 84 4.13 -2.70 -13.82
N ALA A 85 4.50 -3.19 -12.64
CA ALA A 85 4.52 -4.61 -12.31
C ALA A 85 3.23 -5.06 -11.58
N ALA A 86 2.36 -4.12 -11.20
CA ALA A 86 1.14 -4.38 -10.49
C ALA A 86 0.14 -5.18 -11.34
N ASN A 87 -0.48 -6.20 -10.73
CA ASN A 87 -1.53 -7.02 -11.34
C ASN A 87 -2.92 -6.68 -10.76
N GLY A 88 -2.99 -6.01 -9.62
CA GLY A 88 -4.25 -5.59 -9.01
C GLY A 88 -4.92 -4.46 -9.78
N LEU A 89 -6.23 -4.43 -9.72
CA LEU A 89 -7.02 -3.32 -10.31
C LEU A 89 -6.74 -1.99 -9.60
N LEU A 90 -6.43 -2.05 -8.30
CA LEU A 90 -6.01 -0.90 -7.49
C LEU A 90 -4.55 -1.08 -7.06
N THR A 91 -3.83 0.04 -6.96
CA THR A 91 -2.51 0.09 -6.34
C THR A 91 -2.57 0.94 -5.08
N LEU A 92 -2.34 0.30 -3.92
CA LEU A 92 -2.22 0.96 -2.62
C LEU A 92 -0.74 1.16 -2.29
N VAL A 93 -0.28 2.41 -2.26
CA VAL A 93 1.09 2.73 -1.84
C VAL A 93 1.15 2.71 -0.31
N LEU A 94 2.02 1.85 0.22
CA LEU A 94 2.27 1.69 1.65
C LEU A 94 3.73 2.01 1.94
N ASP A 95 3.98 3.04 2.74
CA ASP A 95 5.34 3.44 3.10
C ASP A 95 6.01 2.41 4.00
N SER A 96 7.33 2.33 3.91
CA SER A 96 8.11 1.27 4.57
C SER A 96 8.13 1.35 6.10
N ASP A 97 7.58 2.38 6.71
CA ASP A 97 7.44 2.64 8.14
C ASP A 97 5.99 2.64 8.64
N ASP A 98 5.02 2.40 7.73
CA ASP A 98 3.60 2.33 8.05
C ASP A 98 3.08 0.89 8.21
N GLU A 99 1.88 0.75 8.77
CA GLU A 99 1.14 -0.51 8.90
C GLU A 99 -0.30 -0.31 8.45
N LEU A 100 -0.91 -1.38 7.91
CA LEU A 100 -2.33 -1.39 7.59
C LEU A 100 -3.16 -1.96 8.74
N PRO A 101 -4.33 -1.37 9.09
CA PRO A 101 -5.31 -2.03 9.92
C PRO A 101 -5.81 -3.32 9.28
N GLU A 102 -6.36 -4.24 10.07
CA GLU A 102 -6.68 -5.60 9.63
C GLU A 102 -7.75 -5.68 8.52
N ASP A 103 -8.57 -4.66 8.39
CA ASP A 103 -9.66 -4.55 7.41
C ASP A 103 -9.33 -3.60 6.24
N ALA A 104 -8.09 -3.11 6.11
CA ALA A 104 -7.74 -2.08 5.15
C ALA A 104 -7.99 -2.51 3.69
N VAL A 105 -7.58 -3.72 3.31
CA VAL A 105 -7.78 -4.23 1.94
C VAL A 105 -9.28 -4.34 1.63
N HIS A 106 -10.05 -4.91 2.56
CA HIS A 106 -11.50 -5.02 2.44
C HIS A 106 -12.17 -3.65 2.30
N SER A 107 -11.79 -2.71 3.16
CA SER A 107 -12.35 -1.35 3.17
C SER A 107 -12.07 -0.59 1.88
N VAL A 108 -10.80 -0.62 1.41
CA VAL A 108 -10.41 0.01 0.14
C VAL A 108 -11.18 -0.58 -1.04
N TRP A 109 -11.31 -1.91 -1.08
CA TRP A 109 -12.05 -2.58 -2.13
C TRP A 109 -13.54 -2.22 -2.11
N THR A 110 -14.16 -2.26 -0.94
CA THR A 110 -15.58 -1.92 -0.76
C THR A 110 -15.88 -0.47 -1.17
N CYS A 111 -15.01 0.47 -0.79
CA CYS A 111 -15.14 1.87 -1.23
C CYS A 111 -15.01 1.99 -2.75
N PHE A 112 -14.02 1.30 -3.34
CA PHE A 112 -13.83 1.33 -4.78
C PHE A 112 -15.04 0.76 -5.55
N GLU A 113 -15.62 -0.35 -5.11
CA GLU A 113 -16.79 -0.94 -5.77
C GLU A 113 -17.98 0.00 -5.85
N GLN A 114 -18.15 0.91 -4.87
CA GLN A 114 -19.23 1.91 -4.88
C GLN A 114 -19.02 3.00 -5.95
N ILE A 115 -17.81 3.21 -6.40
CA ILE A 115 -17.43 4.33 -7.29
C ILE A 115 -16.87 3.89 -8.64
N ARG A 116 -16.58 2.59 -8.84
CA ARG A 116 -15.88 2.07 -10.03
C ARG A 116 -16.53 2.38 -11.37
N GLU A 117 -17.85 2.59 -11.39
CA GLU A 117 -18.59 2.95 -12.60
C GLU A 117 -18.43 4.45 -12.95
N ASN A 118 -17.83 5.25 -12.08
CA ASN A 118 -17.58 6.66 -12.32
C ASN A 118 -16.18 6.87 -12.88
N GLU A 119 -16.06 6.95 -14.21
CA GLU A 119 -14.80 7.13 -14.93
C GLU A 119 -14.00 8.40 -14.54
N ARG A 120 -14.63 9.33 -13.80
CA ARG A 120 -13.98 10.56 -13.33
C ARG A 120 -13.20 10.36 -12.04
N ILE A 121 -13.39 9.23 -11.33
CA ILE A 121 -12.73 8.94 -10.05
C ILE A 121 -11.50 8.07 -10.33
N GLY A 122 -10.33 8.60 -9.96
CA GLY A 122 -9.05 7.93 -10.17
C GLY A 122 -8.62 7.02 -9.03
N GLY A 123 -9.28 7.04 -7.87
CA GLY A 123 -8.88 6.22 -6.73
C GLY A 123 -9.61 6.54 -5.43
N VAL A 124 -9.18 5.88 -4.36
CA VAL A 124 -9.70 6.00 -3.00
C VAL A 124 -8.57 6.45 -2.09
N CYS A 125 -8.84 7.42 -1.22
CA CYS A 125 -7.92 7.85 -0.17
C CYS A 125 -8.51 7.53 1.20
N GLY A 126 -7.69 7.00 2.10
CA GLY A 126 -8.03 6.78 3.50
C GLY A 126 -7.32 7.77 4.42
N TYR A 127 -7.80 7.87 5.65
CA TYR A 127 -7.13 8.62 6.70
C TYR A 127 -5.96 7.81 7.28
N MET A 128 -4.92 8.53 7.71
CA MET A 128 -3.86 7.98 8.52
C MET A 128 -4.17 8.17 10.01
N ALA A 129 -3.75 7.21 10.83
CA ALA A 129 -3.89 7.29 12.27
C ALA A 129 -2.62 6.82 12.99
N HIS A 130 -2.41 7.32 14.20
CA HIS A 130 -1.44 6.74 15.12
C HIS A 130 -1.91 5.37 15.60
N ARG A 131 -1.00 4.54 16.12
CA ARG A 131 -1.32 3.20 16.68
C ARG A 131 -2.35 3.23 17.82
N ASP A 132 -2.50 4.36 18.51
CA ASP A 132 -3.50 4.57 19.55
C ASP A 132 -4.89 4.98 19.02
N GLY A 133 -5.06 5.00 17.68
CA GLY A 133 -6.30 5.34 16.99
C GLY A 133 -6.53 6.84 16.80
N ARG A 134 -5.63 7.71 17.26
CA ARG A 134 -5.74 9.14 17.00
C ARG A 134 -5.43 9.42 15.54
N MET A 135 -6.36 10.06 14.85
CA MET A 135 -6.21 10.43 13.44
C MET A 135 -5.07 11.44 13.24
N ILE A 136 -4.33 11.26 12.16
CA ILE A 136 -3.32 12.20 11.69
C ILE A 136 -4.00 13.12 10.67
N GLY A 137 -3.85 14.43 10.84
CA GLY A 137 -4.48 15.42 9.98
C GLY A 137 -5.89 15.80 10.44
N ARG A 138 -6.68 16.39 9.53
CA ARG A 138 -8.02 16.89 9.80
C ARG A 138 -9.09 15.89 9.31
N TYR A 139 -10.03 15.60 10.18
CA TYR A 139 -11.23 14.86 9.81
C TYR A 139 -12.13 15.70 8.88
N VAL A 140 -12.56 15.13 7.78
CA VAL A 140 -13.37 15.83 6.76
C VAL A 140 -14.80 15.29 6.72
N SER A 141 -15.01 13.96 6.76
CA SER A 141 -16.34 13.35 6.63
C SER A 141 -16.34 11.90 7.09
N ASP A 142 -17.50 11.39 7.54
CA ASP A 142 -17.76 9.95 7.79
C ASP A 142 -18.06 9.17 6.51
N GLY A 143 -18.18 9.85 5.36
CA GLY A 143 -18.56 9.25 4.09
C GLY A 143 -17.55 9.51 2.98
N LEU A 144 -17.83 8.91 1.82
CA LEU A 144 -17.07 9.16 0.61
C LEU A 144 -17.22 10.62 0.16
N ILE A 145 -16.11 11.26 -0.20
CA ILE A 145 -16.07 12.59 -0.77
C ILE A 145 -15.54 12.46 -2.20
N ASP A 146 -16.32 12.90 -3.17
CA ASP A 146 -15.86 13.08 -4.55
C ASP A 146 -15.17 14.45 -4.65
N ALA A 147 -13.85 14.45 -4.61
CA ALA A 147 -13.06 15.67 -4.70
C ALA A 147 -11.74 15.42 -5.44
N ASP A 148 -11.29 16.41 -6.19
CA ASP A 148 -9.94 16.38 -6.74
C ASP A 148 -8.88 16.77 -5.69
N THR A 149 -7.59 16.53 -5.99
CA THR A 149 -6.46 16.83 -5.08
C THR A 149 -6.44 18.29 -4.61
N ARG A 150 -6.84 19.24 -5.47
CA ARG A 150 -6.88 20.67 -5.12
C ARG A 150 -8.02 20.95 -4.15
N GLN A 151 -9.20 20.36 -4.38
CA GLN A 151 -10.34 20.48 -3.48
C GLN A 151 -10.00 19.91 -2.10
N LEU A 152 -9.37 18.72 -2.04
CA LEU A 152 -8.91 18.14 -0.78
C LEU A 152 -7.95 19.07 -0.06
N GLN A 153 -6.95 19.61 -0.75
CA GLN A 153 -5.95 20.48 -0.15
C GLN A 153 -6.49 21.85 0.25
N TYR A 154 -7.22 22.54 -0.61
CA TYR A 154 -7.59 23.94 -0.39
C TYR A 154 -8.98 24.12 0.21
N GLN A 155 -9.93 23.23 -0.07
CA GLN A 155 -11.28 23.32 0.46
C GLN A 155 -11.42 22.59 1.79
N TYR A 156 -10.79 21.41 1.91
CA TYR A 156 -10.89 20.57 3.09
C TYR A 156 -9.65 20.62 3.98
N ASN A 157 -8.58 21.29 3.51
CA ASN A 157 -7.31 21.46 4.25
C ASN A 157 -6.69 20.12 4.67
N VAL A 158 -6.70 19.16 3.74
CA VAL A 158 -6.03 17.87 3.91
C VAL A 158 -4.59 18.02 3.48
N ASP A 159 -3.66 17.77 4.41
CA ASP A 159 -2.22 17.73 4.14
C ASP A 159 -1.84 16.29 3.68
N TRP A 160 -0.89 16.23 2.73
CA TRP A 160 -0.40 14.97 2.14
C TRP A 160 0.97 14.60 2.70
#